data_be407df9037d453c3b0f061725b077fd
#
_entry.id   be407df9037d453c3b0f061725b077fd
#
_cell.length_a   1.000
_cell.length_b   1.000
_cell.length_c   1.000
_cell.angle_alpha   90.00
_cell.angle_beta   90.00
_cell.angle_gamma   90.00
#
_symmetry.space_group_name_H-M   'P 1'
#
loop_
_entity.id
_entity.type
_entity.pdbx_description
1 polymer ?
#
loop_
_entity_poly.entity_id
_entity_poly.type
_entity_poly.pdbx_seq_one_letter_code
_entity_poly.pdbx_strand_id
1 'polypeptide(L)'
;MTDTTDPTAALDPLLERVTAGDRSALLCLLAVSQAADAAGHAPFHDVAIAYRDDHLAVIGAEGRDVAAEAGRLSLDEVRAHLATVVLPRLDAAGAVRFSHTGDDAPVDLAGAVQAHHLSDAEALRSAIRHMAEKAGAIRRAPAPAVSGGSVLSASGLVKTYRGRNVVNQVALELRQGEIVGLLGPNGAGKTTTFYTIVGLIPPDAGSIRLDEEDVTRMPMFQRARRGVGYLSQEPSIFRKLTVEENILAILETLPIPRVEQEARLESLLDELNIKHLRQSRAFALSGGERRRLEITRALVTRPKFMMLDEPFAGVDPIAVHDIQGIVASLKDRGIGVLISDHNVEQTLDIVDRAYIMFDGAVKVSGTVEELVFDDTVSKVYFGPTLTARLRERFRAEHGGGHSG
;
A
#
# COMPACT_ATOMS: atom_id res chain seq x y z
N MET A 1 30.65 -15.58 9.86
CA MET A 1 29.48 -16.20 10.50
C MET A 1 28.89 -15.13 11.42
N THR A 2 28.07 -14.26 10.93
CA THR A 2 27.25 -13.32 11.71
C THR A 2 25.81 -13.58 11.29
N ASP A 3 25.12 -14.20 12.24
CA ASP A 3 23.72 -14.57 12.18
C ASP A 3 22.89 -13.27 12.07
N THR A 4 22.38 -12.96 10.89
CA THR A 4 21.40 -11.91 10.68
C THR A 4 20.03 -12.50 10.97
N THR A 5 19.74 -12.67 12.26
CA THR A 5 18.36 -12.89 12.72
C THR A 5 17.50 -11.71 12.27
N ASP A 6 16.47 -12.02 11.56
CA ASP A 6 15.39 -11.10 11.20
C ASP A 6 14.94 -10.35 12.47
N PRO A 7 15.07 -9.02 12.55
CA PRO A 7 14.69 -8.26 13.72
C PRO A 7 13.19 -8.40 14.06
N THR A 8 12.33 -8.73 13.09
CA THR A 8 10.91 -8.98 13.32
C THR A 8 10.65 -10.31 14.03
N ALA A 9 11.45 -11.34 13.77
CA ALA A 9 11.31 -12.65 14.43
C ALA A 9 11.55 -12.62 15.96
N ALA A 10 12.31 -11.64 16.44
CA ALA A 10 12.53 -11.43 17.89
C ALA A 10 11.39 -10.63 18.53
N LEU A 11 10.65 -9.86 17.75
CA LEU A 11 9.60 -8.96 18.22
C LEU A 11 8.28 -9.72 18.50
N ASP A 12 7.91 -10.68 17.66
CA ASP A 12 6.67 -11.45 17.77
C ASP A 12 6.49 -12.13 19.14
N PRO A 13 7.49 -12.88 19.70
CA PRO A 13 7.36 -13.47 21.03
C PRO A 13 7.27 -12.45 22.16
N LEU A 14 7.84 -11.25 21.95
CA LEU A 14 7.76 -10.16 22.92
C LEU A 14 6.34 -9.58 22.94
N LEU A 15 5.81 -9.25 21.78
CA LEU A 15 4.47 -8.68 21.62
C LEU A 15 3.39 -9.68 22.06
N GLU A 16 3.54 -10.97 21.77
CA GLU A 16 2.64 -12.03 22.24
C GLU A 16 2.59 -12.09 23.78
N ARG A 17 3.74 -11.99 24.46
CA ARG A 17 3.78 -11.95 25.94
C ARG A 17 3.13 -10.70 26.50
N VAL A 18 3.38 -9.55 25.87
CA VAL A 18 2.91 -8.24 26.32
C VAL A 18 1.41 -8.12 26.18
N THR A 19 0.87 -8.61 25.08
CA THR A 19 -0.55 -8.44 24.77
C THR A 19 -1.39 -9.65 25.14
N ALA A 20 -0.79 -10.84 25.34
CA ALA A 20 -1.46 -12.11 25.66
C ALA A 20 -2.68 -12.41 24.77
N GLY A 21 -2.66 -11.96 23.50
CA GLY A 21 -3.79 -12.09 22.57
C GLY A 21 -4.97 -11.15 22.83
N ASP A 22 -4.86 -10.21 23.76
CA ASP A 22 -5.90 -9.22 24.03
C ASP A 22 -5.99 -8.21 22.88
N ARG A 23 -7.13 -8.24 22.16
CA ARG A 23 -7.40 -7.37 21.02
C ARG A 23 -7.33 -5.88 21.37
N SER A 24 -7.86 -5.51 22.52
CA SER A 24 -7.88 -4.12 22.98
C SER A 24 -6.45 -3.63 23.31
N ALA A 25 -5.63 -4.50 23.88
CA ALA A 25 -4.23 -4.21 24.17
C ALA A 25 -3.42 -4.04 22.89
N LEU A 26 -3.63 -4.89 21.87
CA LEU A 26 -2.99 -4.77 20.55
C LEU A 26 -3.39 -3.50 19.82
N LEU A 27 -4.67 -3.15 19.79
CA LEU A 27 -5.16 -1.89 19.20
C LEU A 27 -4.59 -0.67 19.92
N CYS A 28 -4.55 -0.70 21.25
CA CYS A 28 -3.96 0.38 22.02
C CYS A 28 -2.47 0.53 21.78
N LEU A 29 -1.73 -0.58 21.72
CA LEU A 29 -0.29 -0.54 21.44
C LEU A 29 -0.01 -0.04 20.02
N LEU A 30 -0.85 -0.39 19.06
CA LEU A 30 -0.79 0.15 17.70
C LEU A 30 -1.03 1.67 17.72
N ALA A 31 -2.07 2.13 18.40
CA ALA A 31 -2.39 3.56 18.53
C ALA A 31 -1.26 4.36 19.19
N VAL A 32 -0.65 3.82 20.24
CA VAL A 32 0.54 4.44 20.88
C VAL A 32 1.71 4.52 19.90
N SER A 33 1.98 3.43 19.15
CA SER A 33 3.09 3.41 18.18
C SER A 33 2.88 4.32 16.98
N GLN A 34 1.62 4.61 16.63
CA GLN A 34 1.26 5.54 15.55
C GLN A 34 1.37 7.01 16.01
N ALA A 35 0.94 7.30 17.23
CA ALA A 35 0.97 8.65 17.81
C ALA A 35 2.34 9.05 18.38
N ALA A 36 3.23 8.07 18.61
CA ALA A 36 4.54 8.32 19.22
C ALA A 36 5.50 9.07 18.28
N ASP A 37 6.20 10.04 18.84
CA ASP A 37 7.29 10.76 18.20
C ASP A 37 8.56 9.87 18.05
N ALA A 38 9.64 10.44 17.50
CA ALA A 38 10.90 9.73 17.31
C ALA A 38 11.54 9.19 18.60
N ALA A 39 11.17 9.71 19.77
CA ALA A 39 11.66 9.27 21.09
C ALA A 39 10.72 8.23 21.74
N GLY A 40 9.57 7.95 21.15
CA GLY A 40 8.57 7.00 21.66
C GLY A 40 7.56 7.64 22.62
N HIS A 41 7.40 8.96 22.59
CA HIS A 41 6.43 9.70 23.41
C HIS A 41 5.18 10.01 22.61
N ALA A 42 4.00 9.66 23.12
CA ALA A 42 2.71 9.90 22.47
C ALA A 42 1.78 10.73 23.39
N PRO A 43 1.20 11.83 22.91
CA PRO A 43 0.14 12.54 23.63
C PRO A 43 -1.07 11.62 23.83
N PHE A 44 -1.60 11.54 25.05
CA PHE A 44 -2.73 10.66 25.37
C PHE A 44 -3.97 10.95 24.52
N HIS A 45 -4.21 12.20 24.19
CA HIS A 45 -5.30 12.60 23.31
C HIS A 45 -5.17 11.98 21.92
N ASP A 46 -3.98 12.01 21.33
CA ASP A 46 -3.70 11.45 20.00
C ASP A 46 -3.81 9.93 19.99
N VAL A 47 -3.37 9.27 21.08
CA VAL A 47 -3.57 7.83 21.29
C VAL A 47 -5.05 7.48 21.35
N ALA A 48 -5.87 8.28 22.03
CA ALA A 48 -7.30 8.03 22.14
C ALA A 48 -8.02 8.20 20.78
N ILE A 49 -7.63 9.18 19.98
CA ILE A 49 -8.14 9.36 18.61
C ILE A 49 -7.77 8.16 17.74
N ALA A 50 -6.49 7.81 17.68
CA ALA A 50 -6.02 6.69 16.87
C ALA A 50 -6.68 5.36 17.26
N TYR A 51 -6.79 5.08 18.57
CA TYR A 51 -7.48 3.88 19.07
C TYR A 51 -8.96 3.85 18.66
N ARG A 52 -9.66 4.99 18.79
CA ARG A 52 -11.07 5.10 18.39
C ARG A 52 -11.26 4.84 16.91
N ASP A 53 -10.41 5.42 16.07
CA ASP A 53 -10.49 5.29 14.62
C ASP A 53 -10.22 3.85 14.18
N ASP A 54 -9.21 3.19 14.73
CA ASP A 54 -8.92 1.77 14.50
C ASP A 54 -10.07 0.87 14.96
N HIS A 55 -10.69 1.18 16.13
CA HIS A 55 -11.83 0.42 16.65
C HIS A 55 -13.07 0.57 15.76
N LEU A 56 -13.38 1.77 15.27
CA LEU A 56 -14.47 2.02 14.34
C LEU A 56 -14.22 1.35 12.98
N ALA A 57 -12.99 1.28 12.52
CA ALA A 57 -12.62 0.56 11.30
C ALA A 57 -12.88 -0.95 11.44
N VAL A 58 -12.58 -1.54 12.60
CA VAL A 58 -12.91 -2.96 12.89
C VAL A 58 -14.41 -3.21 12.88
N ILE A 59 -15.20 -2.32 13.49
CA ILE A 59 -16.67 -2.40 13.53
C ILE A 59 -17.25 -2.33 12.11
N GLY A 60 -16.74 -1.43 11.29
CA GLY A 60 -17.14 -1.33 9.88
C GLY A 60 -16.82 -2.59 9.07
N ALA A 61 -15.65 -3.19 9.30
CA ALA A 61 -15.25 -4.44 8.68
C ALA A 61 -16.12 -5.65 9.12
N GLU A 62 -16.76 -5.56 10.29
CA GLU A 62 -17.73 -6.56 10.78
C GLU A 62 -19.14 -6.36 10.20
N GLY A 63 -19.34 -5.36 9.34
CA GLY A 63 -20.65 -5.03 8.74
C GLY A 63 -21.63 -4.37 9.72
N ARG A 64 -21.14 -3.82 10.84
CA ARG A 64 -21.94 -3.11 11.84
C ARG A 64 -22.08 -1.64 11.46
N ASP A 65 -23.11 -0.99 11.95
CA ASP A 65 -23.36 0.43 11.67
C ASP A 65 -22.36 1.32 12.40
N VAL A 66 -21.36 1.79 11.65
CA VAL A 66 -20.29 2.66 12.14
C VAL A 66 -20.84 4.00 12.68
N ALA A 67 -21.89 4.55 12.06
CA ALA A 67 -22.45 5.83 12.49
C ALA A 67 -23.16 5.70 13.86
N ALA A 68 -23.89 4.62 14.07
CA ALA A 68 -24.53 4.33 15.34
C ALA A 68 -23.49 4.06 16.45
N GLU A 69 -22.41 3.36 16.14
CA GLU A 69 -21.37 3.03 17.10
C GLU A 69 -20.46 4.24 17.40
N ALA A 70 -20.15 5.07 16.40
CA ALA A 70 -19.41 6.33 16.60
C ALA A 70 -20.16 7.30 17.53
N GLY A 71 -21.50 7.28 17.51
CA GLY A 71 -22.34 8.01 18.45
C GLY A 71 -22.31 7.47 19.89
N ARG A 72 -21.95 6.18 20.07
CA ARG A 72 -21.79 5.52 21.38
C ARG A 72 -20.36 5.57 21.93
N LEU A 73 -19.38 5.68 21.05
CA LEU A 73 -17.96 5.78 21.39
C LEU A 73 -17.53 7.25 21.39
N SER A 74 -18.00 8.02 22.39
CA SER A 74 -17.47 9.37 22.58
C SER A 74 -15.98 9.32 22.92
N LEU A 75 -15.23 10.36 22.54
CA LEU A 75 -13.79 10.41 22.83
C LEU A 75 -13.50 10.34 24.33
N ASP A 76 -14.40 10.89 25.17
CA ASP A 76 -14.25 10.85 26.63
C ASP A 76 -14.45 9.43 27.19
N GLU A 77 -15.38 8.64 26.65
CA GLU A 77 -15.55 7.23 27.02
C GLU A 77 -14.36 6.39 26.60
N VAL A 78 -13.82 6.63 25.40
CA VAL A 78 -12.59 5.99 24.92
C VAL A 78 -11.41 6.32 25.82
N ARG A 79 -11.22 7.60 26.16
CA ARG A 79 -10.15 8.04 27.10
C ARG A 79 -10.29 7.39 28.47
N ALA A 80 -11.51 7.35 29.01
CA ALA A 80 -11.78 6.71 30.29
C ALA A 80 -11.47 5.21 30.26
N HIS A 81 -11.87 4.51 29.20
CA HIS A 81 -11.59 3.08 29.00
C HIS A 81 -10.08 2.80 28.88
N LEU A 82 -9.39 3.59 28.04
CA LEU A 82 -7.92 3.44 27.89
C LEU A 82 -7.20 3.67 29.21
N ALA A 83 -7.52 4.75 29.93
CA ALA A 83 -6.84 5.11 31.18
C ALA A 83 -7.10 4.11 32.31
N THR A 84 -8.29 3.50 32.38
CA THR A 84 -8.68 2.64 33.51
C THR A 84 -8.52 1.15 33.26
N VAL A 85 -8.53 0.71 32.01
CA VAL A 85 -8.55 -0.72 31.68
C VAL A 85 -7.34 -1.14 30.85
N VAL A 86 -7.06 -0.45 29.75
CA VAL A 86 -6.09 -0.95 28.74
C VAL A 86 -4.66 -0.52 29.06
N LEU A 87 -4.41 0.76 29.27
CA LEU A 87 -3.06 1.29 29.53
C LEU A 87 -2.44 0.74 30.82
N PRO A 88 -3.16 0.58 31.95
CA PRO A 88 -2.60 -0.07 33.13
C PRO A 88 -2.13 -1.51 32.90
N ARG A 89 -2.79 -2.26 32.02
CA ARG A 89 -2.38 -3.62 31.62
C ARG A 89 -1.09 -3.61 30.80
N LEU A 90 -1.00 -2.69 29.84
CA LEU A 90 0.21 -2.53 29.01
C LEU A 90 1.39 -2.00 29.83
N ASP A 91 1.14 -1.13 30.80
CA ASP A 91 2.16 -0.64 31.75
C ASP A 91 2.67 -1.78 32.65
N ALA A 92 1.77 -2.56 33.22
CA ALA A 92 2.12 -3.73 34.03
C ALA A 92 2.88 -4.81 33.22
N ALA A 93 2.63 -4.91 31.92
CA ALA A 93 3.34 -5.80 31.00
C ALA A 93 4.68 -5.23 30.51
N GLY A 94 4.98 -3.96 30.82
CA GLY A 94 6.22 -3.29 30.46
C GLY A 94 6.29 -2.82 28.99
N ALA A 95 5.12 -2.68 28.32
CA ALA A 95 5.04 -2.22 26.93
C ALA A 95 4.98 -0.69 26.81
N VAL A 96 4.31 -0.05 27.75
CA VAL A 96 4.16 1.41 27.84
C VAL A 96 4.49 1.89 29.26
N ARG A 97 4.71 3.19 29.42
CA ARG A 97 4.68 3.89 30.71
C ARG A 97 3.55 4.89 30.68
N PHE A 98 2.64 4.79 31.63
CA PHE A 98 1.48 5.66 31.72
C PHE A 98 1.30 6.16 33.16
N SER A 99 1.32 7.49 33.36
CA SER A 99 1.02 8.10 34.66
C SER A 99 -0.42 8.58 34.69
N HIS A 100 -1.18 8.18 35.71
CA HIS A 100 -2.60 8.52 35.87
C HIS A 100 -2.89 10.01 36.21
N THR A 101 -1.91 10.90 36.15
CA THR A 101 -2.04 12.29 36.60
C THR A 101 -2.22 13.24 35.42
N GLY A 102 -3.50 13.58 35.12
CA GLY A 102 -3.89 14.66 34.19
C GLY A 102 -4.36 14.21 32.83
N ASP A 103 -5.21 15.02 32.20
CA ASP A 103 -5.84 14.75 30.90
C ASP A 103 -4.87 14.71 29.70
N ASP A 104 -3.68 15.29 29.86
CA ASP A 104 -2.62 15.38 28.85
C ASP A 104 -1.34 14.61 29.23
N ALA A 105 -1.42 13.66 30.18
CA ALA A 105 -0.26 12.86 30.54
C ALA A 105 0.23 12.04 29.32
N PRO A 106 1.54 12.07 28.99
CA PRO A 106 2.05 11.31 27.85
C PRO A 106 1.97 9.80 28.12
N VAL A 107 1.75 9.04 27.03
CA VAL A 107 1.90 7.58 27.00
C VAL A 107 3.21 7.28 26.28
N ASP A 108 4.14 6.70 26.98
CA ASP A 108 5.48 6.41 26.44
C ASP A 108 5.62 4.93 26.13
N LEU A 109 6.18 4.59 24.98
CA LEU A 109 6.65 3.24 24.71
C LEU A 109 7.73 2.87 25.74
N ALA A 110 7.75 1.64 26.25
CA ALA A 110 8.66 1.25 27.31
C ALA A 110 9.39 -0.07 27.01
N GLY A 111 10.50 -0.28 27.72
CA GLY A 111 11.28 -1.50 27.68
C GLY A 111 11.75 -1.88 26.26
N ALA A 112 11.58 -3.15 25.91
CA ALA A 112 11.99 -3.65 24.60
C ALA A 112 11.18 -3.07 23.43
N VAL A 113 9.93 -2.67 23.66
CA VAL A 113 9.09 -2.01 22.64
C VAL A 113 9.68 -0.66 22.26
N GLN A 114 10.11 0.14 23.24
CA GLN A 114 10.80 1.41 23.01
C GLN A 114 12.14 1.21 22.27
N ALA A 115 12.92 0.19 22.66
CA ALA A 115 14.19 -0.12 22.01
C ALA A 115 14.01 -0.43 20.51
N HIS A 116 12.97 -1.20 20.15
CA HIS A 116 12.63 -1.47 18.76
C HIS A 116 12.12 -0.21 18.04
N HIS A 117 11.29 0.60 18.68
CA HIS A 117 10.81 1.87 18.11
C HIS A 117 11.98 2.82 17.80
N LEU A 118 12.96 2.94 18.68
CA LEU A 118 14.14 3.78 18.47
C LEU A 118 15.07 3.23 17.36
N SER A 119 15.09 1.92 17.12
CA SER A 119 15.90 1.30 16.07
C SER A 119 15.20 1.35 14.70
N ASP A 120 13.93 1.00 14.65
CA ASP A 120 13.07 1.01 13.45
C ASP A 120 11.58 1.08 13.83
N ALA A 121 11.04 2.30 13.87
CA ALA A 121 9.65 2.54 14.24
C ALA A 121 8.64 1.95 13.25
N GLU A 122 9.01 1.82 11.98
CA GLU A 122 8.13 1.28 10.95
C GLU A 122 8.06 -0.25 11.04
N ALA A 123 9.18 -0.91 11.25
CA ALA A 123 9.21 -2.35 11.50
C ALA A 123 8.41 -2.72 12.75
N LEU A 124 8.53 -1.92 13.83
CA LEU A 124 7.72 -2.10 15.04
C LEU A 124 6.22 -1.99 14.74
N ARG A 125 5.79 -0.91 14.04
CA ARG A 125 4.38 -0.72 13.67
C ARG A 125 3.86 -1.83 12.76
N SER A 126 4.67 -2.29 11.82
CA SER A 126 4.34 -3.42 10.94
C SER A 126 4.14 -4.71 11.72
N ALA A 127 5.03 -5.02 12.66
CA ALA A 127 4.94 -6.21 13.50
C ALA A 127 3.69 -6.17 14.41
N ILE A 128 3.42 -5.02 15.07
CA ILE A 128 2.22 -4.86 15.91
C ILE A 128 0.95 -5.02 15.04
N ARG A 129 0.92 -4.43 13.84
CA ARG A 129 -0.22 -4.55 12.92
C ARG A 129 -0.43 -5.99 12.49
N HIS A 130 0.63 -6.70 12.11
CA HIS A 130 0.54 -8.12 11.75
C HIS A 130 -0.03 -8.98 12.88
N MET A 131 0.41 -8.75 14.12
CA MET A 131 -0.14 -9.45 15.28
C MET A 131 -1.59 -9.09 15.56
N ALA A 132 -1.97 -7.83 15.39
CA ALA A 132 -3.35 -7.39 15.54
C ALA A 132 -4.27 -8.04 14.47
N GLU A 133 -3.78 -8.23 13.25
CA GLU A 133 -4.45 -8.99 12.19
C GLU A 133 -4.58 -10.48 12.57
N LYS A 134 -3.49 -11.11 12.99
CA LYS A 134 -3.45 -12.52 13.42
C LYS A 134 -4.37 -12.79 14.61
N ALA A 135 -4.46 -11.88 15.57
CA ALA A 135 -5.36 -11.95 16.72
C ALA A 135 -6.83 -11.60 16.35
N GLY A 136 -7.08 -11.17 15.10
CA GLY A 136 -8.38 -10.70 14.64
C GLY A 136 -8.84 -9.41 15.36
N ALA A 137 -7.90 -8.67 15.95
CA ALA A 137 -8.15 -7.34 16.50
C ALA A 137 -8.33 -6.31 15.39
N ILE A 138 -7.58 -6.48 14.31
CA ILE A 138 -7.78 -5.81 13.03
C ILE A 138 -8.07 -6.93 12.04
N ARG A 139 -9.19 -6.90 11.36
CA ARG A 139 -9.31 -7.65 10.12
C ARG A 139 -8.55 -6.83 9.10
N ARG A 140 -7.69 -7.48 8.29
CA ARG A 140 -7.37 -6.94 6.97
C ARG A 140 -8.73 -6.82 6.30
N ALA A 141 -9.28 -5.61 6.33
CA ALA A 141 -10.54 -5.36 5.63
C ALA A 141 -10.28 -5.85 4.20
N PRO A 142 -11.16 -6.68 3.60
CA PRO A 142 -11.27 -6.62 2.15
C PRO A 142 -11.39 -5.13 1.90
N ALA A 143 -10.46 -4.56 1.10
CA ALA A 143 -10.44 -3.12 0.86
C ALA A 143 -11.88 -2.68 0.78
N PRO A 144 -12.35 -1.72 1.59
CA PRO A 144 -13.76 -1.43 1.61
C PRO A 144 -14.11 -1.34 0.15
N ALA A 145 -15.07 -2.14 -0.31
CA ALA A 145 -15.72 -1.86 -1.57
C ALA A 145 -16.23 -0.46 -1.32
N VAL A 146 -15.44 0.55 -1.72
CA VAL A 146 -15.78 1.96 -1.55
C VAL A 146 -17.03 2.08 -2.38
N SER A 147 -18.16 1.86 -1.72
CA SER A 147 -19.47 2.06 -2.32
C SER A 147 -19.51 3.55 -2.65
N GLY A 148 -19.07 3.89 -3.89
CA GLY A 148 -18.88 5.24 -4.37
C GLY A 148 -17.45 5.64 -4.72
N GLY A 149 -16.43 4.77 -4.63
CA GLY A 149 -15.07 5.06 -5.13
C GLY A 149 -15.02 5.16 -6.64
N SER A 150 -14.11 6.01 -7.15
CA SER A 150 -13.90 6.15 -8.60
C SER A 150 -13.46 4.83 -9.23
N VAL A 151 -13.86 4.62 -10.49
CA VAL A 151 -13.52 3.44 -11.30
C VAL A 151 -12.85 3.89 -12.60
N LEU A 152 -11.70 3.30 -12.92
CA LEU A 152 -11.05 3.41 -14.20
C LEU A 152 -11.30 2.12 -14.97
N SER A 153 -11.98 2.19 -16.11
CA SER A 153 -12.33 1.03 -16.92
C SER A 153 -11.86 1.18 -18.36
N ALA A 154 -11.50 0.06 -18.95
CA ALA A 154 -11.18 -0.07 -20.36
C ALA A 154 -12.03 -1.21 -20.94
N SER A 155 -12.63 -0.98 -22.10
CA SER A 155 -13.53 -1.94 -22.76
C SER A 155 -13.20 -2.08 -24.23
N GLY A 156 -12.94 -3.32 -24.66
CA GLY A 156 -12.73 -3.67 -26.05
C GLY A 156 -11.54 -2.97 -26.71
N LEU A 157 -10.47 -2.68 -25.95
CA LEU A 157 -9.30 -1.97 -26.45
C LEU A 157 -8.62 -2.75 -27.57
N VAL A 158 -8.37 -2.08 -28.68
CA VAL A 158 -7.58 -2.61 -29.80
C VAL A 158 -6.45 -1.64 -30.11
N LYS A 159 -5.26 -2.18 -30.32
CA LYS A 159 -4.10 -1.46 -30.87
C LYS A 159 -3.35 -2.31 -31.85
N THR A 160 -3.19 -1.78 -33.08
CA THR A 160 -2.60 -2.49 -34.20
C THR A 160 -1.27 -1.82 -34.60
N TYR A 161 -0.23 -2.61 -34.78
CA TYR A 161 1.02 -2.17 -35.36
C TYR A 161 1.38 -3.09 -36.55
N ARG A 162 1.64 -2.51 -37.69
CA ARG A 162 2.02 -3.25 -38.92
C ARG A 162 1.10 -4.43 -39.23
N GLY A 163 -0.21 -4.21 -39.09
CA GLY A 163 -1.23 -5.24 -39.36
C GLY A 163 -1.42 -6.31 -38.30
N ARG A 164 -0.68 -6.26 -37.19
CA ARG A 164 -0.83 -7.15 -36.03
C ARG A 164 -1.50 -6.44 -34.88
N ASN A 165 -2.56 -7.02 -34.32
CA ASN A 165 -3.18 -6.55 -33.08
C ASN A 165 -2.27 -6.89 -31.90
N VAL A 166 -1.57 -5.87 -31.36
CA VAL A 166 -0.73 -6.00 -30.16
C VAL A 166 -1.59 -5.93 -28.90
N VAL A 167 -2.71 -5.19 -28.98
CA VAL A 167 -3.80 -5.22 -28.00
C VAL A 167 -5.05 -5.61 -28.76
N ASN A 168 -5.76 -6.62 -28.28
CA ASN A 168 -6.90 -7.21 -29.00
C ASN A 168 -8.07 -7.45 -28.05
N GLN A 169 -9.09 -6.59 -28.14
CA GLN A 169 -10.31 -6.65 -27.34
C GLN A 169 -10.06 -6.69 -25.81
N VAL A 170 -9.03 -5.98 -25.34
CA VAL A 170 -8.72 -5.96 -23.92
C VAL A 170 -9.79 -5.20 -23.14
N ALA A 171 -10.32 -5.85 -22.11
CA ALA A 171 -11.20 -5.26 -21.12
C ALA A 171 -10.58 -5.43 -19.71
N LEU A 172 -10.56 -4.37 -18.93
CA LEU A 172 -10.13 -4.37 -17.53
C LEU A 172 -10.82 -3.24 -16.76
N GLU A 173 -10.88 -3.43 -15.46
CA GLU A 173 -11.42 -2.46 -14.52
C GLU A 173 -10.47 -2.32 -13.34
N LEU A 174 -10.32 -1.11 -12.83
CA LEU A 174 -9.54 -0.76 -11.65
C LEU A 174 -10.37 0.15 -10.76
N ARG A 175 -10.53 -0.23 -9.49
CA ARG A 175 -11.26 0.54 -8.48
C ARG A 175 -10.28 1.24 -7.55
N GLN A 176 -10.69 2.35 -6.98
CA GLN A 176 -9.91 2.96 -5.90
C GLN A 176 -9.79 1.98 -4.72
N GLY A 177 -8.62 1.96 -4.08
CA GLY A 177 -8.36 1.11 -2.91
C GLY A 177 -8.14 -0.37 -3.25
N GLU A 178 -7.86 -0.73 -4.51
CA GLU A 178 -7.39 -2.07 -4.87
C GLU A 178 -6.07 -2.03 -5.63
N ILE A 179 -5.33 -3.13 -5.56
CA ILE A 179 -4.13 -3.37 -6.37
C ILE A 179 -4.43 -4.49 -7.36
N VAL A 180 -4.32 -4.18 -8.64
CA VAL A 180 -4.62 -5.11 -9.74
C VAL A 180 -3.35 -5.39 -10.53
N GLY A 181 -3.04 -6.67 -10.75
CA GLY A 181 -1.95 -7.10 -11.61
C GLY A 181 -2.36 -7.19 -13.08
N LEU A 182 -1.51 -6.72 -14.00
CA LEU A 182 -1.61 -7.02 -15.43
C LEU A 182 -0.39 -7.86 -15.81
N LEU A 183 -0.55 -9.17 -15.79
CA LEU A 183 0.52 -10.15 -15.90
C LEU A 183 0.50 -10.84 -17.27
N GLY A 184 1.61 -11.42 -17.66
CA GLY A 184 1.74 -12.14 -18.92
C GLY A 184 3.18 -12.13 -19.43
N PRO A 185 3.52 -12.98 -20.42
CA PRO A 185 4.87 -13.05 -20.96
C PRO A 185 5.29 -11.78 -21.69
N ASN A 186 6.58 -11.67 -22.02
CA ASN A 186 7.08 -10.59 -22.85
C ASN A 186 6.39 -10.61 -24.22
N GLY A 187 6.01 -9.42 -24.70
CA GLY A 187 5.27 -9.28 -25.96
C GLY A 187 3.75 -9.56 -25.86
N ALA A 188 3.22 -9.86 -24.67
CA ALA A 188 1.77 -10.08 -24.47
C ALA A 188 0.91 -8.81 -24.67
N GLY A 189 1.50 -7.63 -24.81
CA GLY A 189 0.78 -6.36 -25.01
C GLY A 189 0.58 -5.52 -23.75
N LYS A 190 1.17 -5.92 -22.59
CA LYS A 190 1.00 -5.21 -21.30
C LYS A 190 1.34 -3.73 -21.40
N THR A 191 2.59 -3.38 -21.73
CA THR A 191 3.06 -1.99 -21.85
C THR A 191 2.22 -1.18 -22.85
N THR A 192 1.82 -1.78 -23.98
CA THR A 192 0.95 -1.11 -24.94
C THR A 192 -0.43 -0.83 -24.35
N THR A 193 -0.98 -1.75 -23.56
CA THR A 193 -2.22 -1.57 -22.83
C THR A 193 -2.08 -0.43 -21.80
N PHE A 194 -0.99 -0.40 -21.02
CA PHE A 194 -0.68 0.70 -20.11
C PHE A 194 -0.62 2.04 -20.85
N TYR A 195 0.16 2.14 -21.92
CA TYR A 195 0.28 3.37 -22.71
C TYR A 195 -1.05 3.86 -23.27
N THR A 196 -1.91 2.93 -23.64
CA THR A 196 -3.26 3.26 -24.11
C THR A 196 -4.12 3.81 -22.96
N ILE A 197 -4.08 3.16 -21.78
CA ILE A 197 -4.88 3.58 -20.62
C ILE A 197 -4.39 4.93 -20.05
N VAL A 198 -3.09 5.18 -20.00
CA VAL A 198 -2.56 6.47 -19.51
C VAL A 198 -2.68 7.58 -20.56
N GLY A 199 -2.96 7.27 -21.83
CA GLY A 199 -3.14 8.25 -22.90
C GLY A 199 -1.85 8.71 -23.59
N LEU A 200 -0.79 7.89 -23.53
CA LEU A 200 0.44 8.08 -24.31
C LEU A 200 0.21 7.70 -25.78
N ILE A 201 -0.59 6.67 -26.04
CA ILE A 201 -1.00 6.27 -27.39
C ILE A 201 -2.51 6.16 -27.47
N PRO A 202 -3.15 6.59 -28.56
CA PRO A 202 -4.59 6.39 -28.75
C PRO A 202 -4.88 4.92 -29.11
N PRO A 203 -5.98 4.34 -28.63
CA PRO A 203 -6.47 3.06 -29.13
C PRO A 203 -7.01 3.21 -30.55
N ASP A 204 -6.99 2.13 -31.32
CA ASP A 204 -7.62 2.07 -32.64
C ASP A 204 -9.11 1.74 -32.55
N ALA A 205 -9.52 1.01 -31.48
CA ALA A 205 -10.92 0.75 -31.13
C ALA A 205 -11.04 0.53 -29.59
N GLY A 206 -12.27 0.54 -29.10
CA GLY A 206 -12.61 0.43 -27.70
C GLY A 206 -12.74 1.77 -27.00
N SER A 207 -12.97 1.74 -25.69
CA SER A 207 -13.17 2.94 -24.87
C SER A 207 -12.47 2.83 -23.51
N ILE A 208 -12.11 3.98 -22.96
CA ILE A 208 -11.55 4.13 -21.63
C ILE A 208 -12.39 5.16 -20.89
N ARG A 209 -12.88 4.78 -19.70
CA ARG A 209 -13.72 5.64 -18.88
C ARG A 209 -13.11 5.83 -17.50
N LEU A 210 -13.23 7.02 -16.99
CA LEU A 210 -12.96 7.37 -15.60
C LEU A 210 -14.31 7.77 -14.99
N ASP A 211 -14.85 6.91 -14.16
CA ASP A 211 -16.23 7.01 -13.71
C ASP A 211 -17.18 7.09 -14.93
N GLU A 212 -18.03 8.11 -14.98
CA GLU A 212 -18.94 8.35 -16.12
C GLU A 212 -18.29 9.09 -17.30
N GLU A 213 -17.05 9.60 -17.15
CA GLU A 213 -16.39 10.41 -18.18
C GLU A 213 -15.63 9.51 -19.17
N ASP A 214 -15.87 9.70 -20.47
CA ASP A 214 -15.06 9.08 -21.53
C ASP A 214 -13.75 9.84 -21.71
N VAL A 215 -12.65 9.17 -21.38
CA VAL A 215 -11.28 9.73 -21.47
C VAL A 215 -10.49 9.14 -22.64
N THR A 216 -11.12 8.36 -23.51
CA THR A 216 -10.47 7.58 -24.58
C THR A 216 -9.55 8.41 -25.47
N ARG A 217 -9.98 9.61 -25.85
CA ARG A 217 -9.22 10.51 -26.74
C ARG A 217 -8.41 11.57 -26.00
N MET A 218 -8.50 11.60 -24.67
CA MET A 218 -7.74 12.56 -23.86
C MET A 218 -6.27 12.19 -23.81
N PRO A 219 -5.35 13.14 -24.05
CA PRO A 219 -3.92 12.90 -23.89
C PRO A 219 -3.56 12.75 -22.41
N MET A 220 -2.40 12.14 -22.13
CA MET A 220 -1.93 11.79 -20.81
C MET A 220 -2.05 12.94 -19.79
N PHE A 221 -1.65 14.17 -20.15
CA PHE A 221 -1.68 15.30 -19.20
C PHE A 221 -3.10 15.68 -18.75
N GLN A 222 -4.12 15.46 -19.60
CA GLN A 222 -5.52 15.68 -19.21
C GLN A 222 -6.01 14.58 -18.27
N ARG A 223 -5.63 13.31 -18.53
CA ARG A 223 -5.95 12.19 -17.63
C ARG A 223 -5.23 12.33 -16.28
N ALA A 224 -3.99 12.82 -16.28
CA ALA A 224 -3.25 13.09 -15.05
C ALA A 224 -3.96 14.14 -14.16
N ARG A 225 -4.50 15.20 -14.75
CA ARG A 225 -5.30 16.22 -14.03
C ARG A 225 -6.62 15.67 -13.46
N ARG A 226 -7.10 14.54 -13.98
CA ARG A 226 -8.30 13.82 -13.49
C ARG A 226 -7.97 12.77 -12.47
N GLY A 227 -6.69 12.57 -12.17
CA GLY A 227 -6.23 11.67 -11.14
C GLY A 227 -5.68 10.33 -11.65
N VAL A 228 -5.23 10.22 -12.90
CA VAL A 228 -4.53 9.03 -13.41
C VAL A 228 -3.02 9.30 -13.40
N GLY A 229 -2.32 8.79 -12.39
CA GLY A 229 -0.86 8.84 -12.27
C GLY A 229 -0.19 7.70 -13.05
N TYR A 230 1.04 7.94 -13.50
CA TYR A 230 1.82 6.95 -14.22
C TYR A 230 3.28 6.95 -13.79
N LEU A 231 3.78 5.77 -13.50
CA LEU A 231 5.19 5.49 -13.23
C LEU A 231 5.74 4.60 -14.35
N SER A 232 6.62 5.17 -15.16
CA SER A 232 7.23 4.47 -16.29
C SER A 232 8.27 3.45 -15.86
N GLN A 233 8.53 2.46 -16.71
CA GLN A 233 9.66 1.54 -16.59
C GLN A 233 11.00 2.28 -16.66
N GLU A 234 11.13 3.26 -17.59
CA GLU A 234 12.34 4.05 -17.70
C GLU A 234 12.41 5.15 -16.63
N PRO A 235 13.62 5.41 -16.07
CA PRO A 235 13.82 6.46 -15.08
C PRO A 235 13.38 7.83 -15.57
N SER A 236 12.48 8.49 -14.83
CA SER A 236 11.85 9.75 -15.20
C SER A 236 12.34 10.96 -14.38
N ILE A 237 13.32 10.76 -13.47
CA ILE A 237 13.81 11.84 -12.59
C ILE A 237 14.65 12.87 -13.32
N PHE A 238 14.64 14.10 -12.82
CA PHE A 238 15.55 15.15 -13.25
C PHE A 238 16.93 14.94 -12.58
N ARG A 239 17.81 14.23 -13.25
CA ARG A 239 19.07 13.72 -12.68
C ARG A 239 19.97 14.78 -12.05
N LYS A 240 19.97 16.02 -12.59
CA LYS A 240 20.80 17.13 -12.11
C LYS A 240 20.18 17.92 -10.95
N LEU A 241 18.89 17.73 -10.69
CA LEU A 241 18.17 18.34 -9.58
C LEU A 241 18.37 17.53 -8.29
N THR A 242 18.19 18.18 -7.14
CA THR A 242 18.10 17.48 -5.85
C THR A 242 16.79 16.72 -5.71
N VAL A 243 16.65 15.90 -4.67
CA VAL A 243 15.39 15.24 -4.33
C VAL A 243 14.28 16.27 -4.14
N GLU A 244 14.53 17.30 -3.35
CA GLU A 244 13.59 18.40 -3.11
C GLU A 244 13.22 19.13 -4.41
N GLU A 245 14.21 19.54 -5.21
CA GLU A 245 13.98 20.22 -6.48
C GLU A 245 13.16 19.36 -7.46
N ASN A 246 13.33 18.04 -7.45
CA ASN A 246 12.54 17.11 -8.26
C ASN A 246 11.06 17.12 -7.89
N ILE A 247 10.72 17.22 -6.62
CA ILE A 247 9.34 17.26 -6.12
C ILE A 247 8.75 18.65 -6.36
N LEU A 248 9.51 19.72 -6.04
CA LEU A 248 9.10 21.11 -6.25
C LEU A 248 8.80 21.40 -7.72
N ALA A 249 9.59 20.88 -8.66
CA ALA A 249 9.35 21.05 -10.09
C ALA A 249 7.94 20.60 -10.55
N ILE A 250 7.33 19.65 -9.84
CA ILE A 250 5.95 19.23 -10.12
C ILE A 250 4.96 20.07 -9.30
N LEU A 251 5.26 20.35 -8.02
CA LEU A 251 4.40 21.18 -7.16
C LEU A 251 4.16 22.57 -7.76
N GLU A 252 5.18 23.18 -8.36
CA GLU A 252 5.11 24.49 -9.00
C GLU A 252 4.16 24.52 -10.23
N THR A 253 3.88 23.36 -10.83
CA THR A 253 2.89 23.27 -11.94
C THR A 253 1.46 23.26 -11.45
N LEU A 254 1.23 23.10 -10.14
CA LEU A 254 -0.11 23.05 -9.55
C LEU A 254 -0.58 24.46 -9.16
N PRO A 255 -1.88 24.77 -9.31
CA PRO A 255 -2.43 26.06 -8.94
C PRO A 255 -2.70 26.13 -7.41
N ILE A 256 -1.64 25.95 -6.60
CA ILE A 256 -1.70 25.98 -5.13
C ILE A 256 -0.71 27.00 -4.58
N PRO A 257 -1.04 27.66 -3.43
CA PRO A 257 -0.15 28.63 -2.80
C PRO A 257 1.20 28.01 -2.38
N ARG A 258 2.26 28.82 -2.33
CA ARG A 258 3.60 28.36 -1.96
C ARG A 258 3.65 27.68 -0.58
N VAL A 259 2.90 28.20 0.39
CA VAL A 259 2.79 27.59 1.73
C VAL A 259 2.25 26.15 1.65
N GLU A 260 1.29 25.89 0.78
CA GLU A 260 0.76 24.56 0.56
C GLU A 260 1.76 23.67 -0.21
N GLN A 261 2.53 24.24 -1.15
CA GLN A 261 3.61 23.51 -1.84
C GLN A 261 4.66 23.03 -0.85
N GLU A 262 5.11 23.90 0.06
CA GLU A 262 6.09 23.59 1.11
C GLU A 262 5.55 22.51 2.08
N ALA A 263 4.31 22.64 2.53
CA ALA A 263 3.68 21.64 3.41
C ALA A 263 3.56 20.26 2.73
N ARG A 264 3.18 20.23 1.45
CA ARG A 264 3.11 18.98 0.69
C ARG A 264 4.49 18.37 0.43
N LEU A 265 5.50 19.21 0.18
CA LEU A 265 6.87 18.75 0.03
C LEU A 265 7.35 18.03 1.29
N GLU A 266 7.17 18.64 2.47
CA GLU A 266 7.54 18.04 3.76
C GLU A 266 6.82 16.69 3.97
N SER A 267 5.49 16.67 3.78
CA SER A 267 4.69 15.46 3.92
C SER A 267 5.18 14.33 2.99
N LEU A 268 5.46 14.63 1.72
CA LEU A 268 5.92 13.63 0.76
C LEU A 268 7.33 13.11 1.05
N LEU A 269 8.23 13.96 1.53
CA LEU A 269 9.58 13.57 1.93
C LEU A 269 9.58 12.63 3.14
N ASP A 270 8.72 12.90 4.12
CA ASP A 270 8.56 12.07 5.32
C ASP A 270 7.88 10.74 4.96
N GLU A 271 6.79 10.80 4.21
CA GLU A 271 5.94 9.67 3.86
C GLU A 271 6.67 8.54 3.11
N LEU A 272 7.57 8.90 2.19
CA LEU A 272 8.36 7.91 1.45
C LEU A 272 9.79 7.72 1.99
N ASN A 273 10.03 8.22 3.22
CA ASN A 273 11.31 8.09 3.92
C ASN A 273 12.52 8.52 3.08
N ILE A 274 12.41 9.68 2.39
CA ILE A 274 13.50 10.25 1.57
C ILE A 274 13.95 11.63 2.07
N LYS A 275 13.48 12.07 3.23
CA LYS A 275 13.81 13.39 3.80
C LYS A 275 15.30 13.56 4.07
N HIS A 276 15.97 12.51 4.51
CA HIS A 276 17.42 12.48 4.74
C HIS A 276 18.23 12.69 3.44
N LEU A 277 17.61 12.44 2.27
CA LEU A 277 18.21 12.62 0.95
C LEU A 277 17.85 13.97 0.29
N ARG A 278 17.09 14.82 1.00
CA ARG A 278 16.50 16.06 0.48
C ARG A 278 17.44 16.87 -0.42
N GLN A 279 18.68 17.08 0.01
CA GLN A 279 19.69 17.87 -0.70
C GLN A 279 20.59 17.03 -1.63
N SER A 280 20.39 15.71 -1.66
CA SER A 280 21.16 14.82 -2.53
C SER A 280 20.75 15.02 -3.99
N ARG A 281 21.74 15.05 -4.90
CA ARG A 281 21.47 15.08 -6.34
C ARG A 281 20.90 13.75 -6.80
N ALA A 282 19.87 13.78 -7.64
CA ALA A 282 19.16 12.57 -8.05
C ALA A 282 20.03 11.55 -8.80
N PHE A 283 21.12 11.98 -9.45
CA PHE A 283 22.07 11.06 -10.08
C PHE A 283 22.89 10.23 -9.07
N ALA A 284 23.00 10.68 -7.81
CA ALA A 284 23.78 10.02 -6.76
C ALA A 284 22.94 8.98 -5.99
N LEU A 285 21.63 8.90 -6.23
CA LEU A 285 20.73 7.98 -5.57
C LEU A 285 20.95 6.52 -6.01
N SER A 286 20.84 5.60 -5.08
CA SER A 286 20.72 4.17 -5.36
C SER A 286 19.47 3.83 -6.21
N GLY A 287 19.35 2.63 -6.71
CA GLY A 287 18.19 2.19 -7.49
C GLY A 287 16.88 2.32 -6.71
N GLY A 288 16.86 1.85 -5.47
CA GLY A 288 15.69 1.92 -4.58
C GLY A 288 15.31 3.36 -4.20
N GLU A 289 16.28 4.19 -3.78
CA GLU A 289 16.04 5.60 -3.47
C GLU A 289 15.52 6.39 -4.69
N ARG A 290 16.07 6.10 -5.86
CA ARG A 290 15.58 6.67 -7.12
C ARG A 290 14.14 6.29 -7.39
N ARG A 291 13.78 5.01 -7.19
CA ARG A 291 12.42 4.53 -7.39
C ARG A 291 11.45 5.15 -6.40
N ARG A 292 11.84 5.32 -5.13
CA ARG A 292 11.06 6.07 -4.14
C ARG A 292 10.82 7.51 -4.59
N LEU A 293 11.85 8.22 -5.08
CA LEU A 293 11.69 9.59 -5.60
C LEU A 293 10.74 9.65 -6.80
N GLU A 294 10.78 8.68 -7.71
CA GLU A 294 9.87 8.60 -8.86
C GLU A 294 8.42 8.41 -8.43
N ILE A 295 8.17 7.53 -7.45
CA ILE A 295 6.85 7.33 -6.87
C ILE A 295 6.39 8.61 -6.17
N THR A 296 7.26 9.25 -5.38
CA THR A 296 6.97 10.52 -4.70
C THR A 296 6.50 11.58 -5.69
N ARG A 297 7.21 11.74 -6.79
CA ARG A 297 6.84 12.70 -7.85
C ARG A 297 5.48 12.40 -8.46
N ALA A 298 5.17 11.13 -8.69
CA ALA A 298 3.86 10.73 -9.23
C ALA A 298 2.72 11.01 -8.22
N LEU A 299 3.00 10.96 -6.92
CA LEU A 299 2.03 11.25 -5.85
C LEU A 299 1.77 12.75 -5.63
N VAL A 300 2.63 13.63 -6.13
CA VAL A 300 2.46 15.10 -6.00
C VAL A 300 1.08 15.57 -6.47
N THR A 301 0.55 14.97 -7.52
CA THR A 301 -0.75 15.33 -8.11
C THR A 301 -1.95 14.74 -7.38
N ARG A 302 -1.75 13.99 -6.28
CA ARG A 302 -2.79 13.26 -5.53
C ARG A 302 -3.67 12.41 -6.46
N PRO A 303 -3.09 11.43 -7.15
CA PRO A 303 -3.84 10.62 -8.10
C PRO A 303 -4.88 9.73 -7.40
N LYS A 304 -5.99 9.48 -8.09
CA LYS A 304 -6.98 8.46 -7.71
C LYS A 304 -6.52 7.07 -8.11
N PHE A 305 -5.73 6.99 -9.19
CA PHE A 305 -5.21 5.76 -9.78
C PHE A 305 -3.73 5.91 -10.10
N MET A 306 -2.95 4.88 -9.80
CA MET A 306 -1.53 4.77 -10.15
C MET A 306 -1.30 3.60 -11.09
N MET A 307 -0.69 3.91 -12.23
CA MET A 307 -0.29 2.92 -13.23
C MET A 307 1.21 2.69 -13.08
N LEU A 308 1.63 1.51 -12.60
CA LEU A 308 3.02 1.17 -12.32
C LEU A 308 3.53 0.16 -13.35
N ASP A 309 4.36 0.60 -14.29
CA ASP A 309 4.94 -0.26 -15.33
C ASP A 309 6.32 -0.75 -14.87
N GLU A 310 6.41 -2.05 -14.58
CA GLU A 310 7.60 -2.75 -14.08
C GLU A 310 8.30 -2.02 -12.91
N PRO A 311 7.61 -1.76 -11.79
CA PRO A 311 8.17 -0.97 -10.69
C PRO A 311 9.35 -1.63 -9.99
N PHE A 312 9.53 -2.95 -10.11
CA PHE A 312 10.62 -3.72 -9.50
C PHE A 312 11.81 -3.93 -10.43
N ALA A 313 11.72 -3.49 -11.70
CA ALA A 313 12.78 -3.70 -12.68
C ALA A 313 14.05 -2.93 -12.29
N GLY A 314 15.19 -3.64 -12.24
CA GLY A 314 16.50 -3.04 -11.93
C GLY A 314 16.69 -2.58 -10.50
N VAL A 315 15.84 -3.03 -9.60
CA VAL A 315 15.92 -2.78 -8.15
C VAL A 315 16.54 -4.02 -7.48
N ASP A 316 17.37 -3.79 -6.46
CA ASP A 316 17.92 -4.89 -5.67
C ASP A 316 16.84 -5.57 -4.82
N PRO A 317 17.01 -6.87 -4.45
CA PRO A 317 15.98 -7.62 -3.73
C PRO A 317 15.54 -7.02 -2.41
N ILE A 318 16.43 -6.33 -1.69
CA ILE A 318 16.10 -5.71 -0.40
C ILE A 318 15.18 -4.52 -0.64
N ALA A 319 15.52 -3.66 -1.62
CA ALA A 319 14.71 -2.50 -1.96
C ALA A 319 13.37 -2.86 -2.64
N VAL A 320 13.23 -4.07 -3.20
CA VAL A 320 11.93 -4.54 -3.71
C VAL A 320 10.89 -4.63 -2.61
N HIS A 321 11.22 -5.16 -1.43
CA HIS A 321 10.29 -5.20 -0.28
C HIS A 321 9.82 -3.81 0.14
N ASP A 322 10.74 -2.84 0.15
CA ASP A 322 10.41 -1.46 0.45
C ASP A 322 9.40 -0.89 -0.55
N ILE A 323 9.61 -1.15 -1.85
CA ILE A 323 8.70 -0.69 -2.90
C ILE A 323 7.34 -1.41 -2.81
N GLN A 324 7.33 -2.70 -2.49
CA GLN A 324 6.11 -3.45 -2.22
C GLN A 324 5.31 -2.81 -1.06
N GLY A 325 6.00 -2.46 0.04
CA GLY A 325 5.40 -1.74 1.16
C GLY A 325 4.79 -0.39 0.76
N ILE A 326 5.52 0.38 -0.06
CA ILE A 326 5.01 1.65 -0.60
C ILE A 326 3.75 1.41 -1.45
N VAL A 327 3.79 0.44 -2.38
CA VAL A 327 2.63 0.12 -3.24
C VAL A 327 1.42 -0.33 -2.40
N ALA A 328 1.64 -1.15 -1.38
CA ALA A 328 0.58 -1.54 -0.44
C ALA A 328 -0.02 -0.32 0.28
N SER A 329 0.81 0.63 0.72
CA SER A 329 0.35 1.86 1.37
C SER A 329 -0.51 2.74 0.45
N LEU A 330 -0.31 2.71 -0.86
CA LEU A 330 -1.18 3.44 -1.80
C LEU A 330 -2.62 2.95 -1.75
N LYS A 331 -2.82 1.64 -1.63
CA LYS A 331 -4.14 1.03 -1.44
C LYS A 331 -4.81 1.54 -0.17
N ASP A 332 -4.08 1.56 0.95
CA ASP A 332 -4.60 2.04 2.24
C ASP A 332 -5.03 3.52 2.18
N ARG A 333 -4.43 4.29 1.28
CA ARG A 333 -4.80 5.69 0.98
C ARG A 333 -5.97 5.83 0.00
N GLY A 334 -6.62 4.74 -0.37
CA GLY A 334 -7.71 4.73 -1.33
C GLY A 334 -7.27 4.97 -2.78
N ILE A 335 -6.00 4.75 -3.12
CA ILE A 335 -5.50 4.86 -4.49
C ILE A 335 -5.63 3.48 -5.14
N GLY A 336 -6.29 3.41 -6.32
CA GLY A 336 -6.31 2.20 -7.13
C GLY A 336 -4.97 2.04 -7.86
N VAL A 337 -4.37 0.85 -7.83
CA VAL A 337 -3.06 0.59 -8.45
C VAL A 337 -3.19 -0.48 -9.52
N LEU A 338 -2.79 -0.17 -10.75
CA LEU A 338 -2.55 -1.18 -11.78
C LEU A 338 -1.04 -1.37 -11.93
N ILE A 339 -0.58 -2.60 -11.71
CA ILE A 339 0.84 -2.93 -11.76
C ILE A 339 1.11 -3.99 -12.84
N SER A 340 2.12 -3.76 -13.68
CA SER A 340 2.71 -4.80 -14.51
C SER A 340 4.13 -5.09 -14.05
N ASP A 341 4.50 -6.36 -14.02
CA ASP A 341 5.90 -6.75 -13.81
C ASP A 341 6.17 -8.10 -14.48
N HIS A 342 7.42 -8.36 -14.76
CA HIS A 342 7.87 -9.66 -15.25
C HIS A 342 8.16 -10.63 -14.09
N ASN A 343 8.36 -10.12 -12.86
CA ASN A 343 8.49 -10.93 -11.66
C ASN A 343 7.11 -11.23 -11.08
N VAL A 344 6.56 -12.35 -11.51
CA VAL A 344 5.21 -12.80 -11.15
C VAL A 344 5.04 -12.94 -9.66
N GLU A 345 6.02 -13.59 -8.98
CA GLU A 345 5.96 -13.92 -7.56
C GLU A 345 5.87 -12.63 -6.71
N GLN A 346 6.78 -11.69 -6.95
CA GLN A 346 6.78 -10.40 -6.25
C GLN A 346 5.50 -9.59 -6.47
N THR A 347 4.90 -9.71 -7.65
CA THR A 347 3.65 -9.01 -7.96
C THR A 347 2.46 -9.69 -7.27
N LEU A 348 2.39 -11.03 -7.29
CA LEU A 348 1.32 -11.78 -6.65
C LEU A 348 1.27 -11.60 -5.12
N ASP A 349 2.39 -11.23 -4.50
CA ASP A 349 2.45 -10.96 -3.06
C ASP A 349 1.65 -9.73 -2.62
N ILE A 350 1.41 -8.78 -3.54
CA ILE A 350 0.80 -7.49 -3.19
C ILE A 350 -0.53 -7.20 -3.92
N VAL A 351 -0.89 -7.96 -4.96
CA VAL A 351 -2.13 -7.71 -5.69
C VAL A 351 -3.33 -8.40 -5.06
N ASP A 352 -4.50 -7.79 -5.16
CA ASP A 352 -5.77 -8.40 -4.75
C ASP A 352 -6.29 -9.39 -5.81
N ARG A 353 -6.11 -9.02 -7.08
CA ARG A 353 -6.50 -9.81 -8.25
C ARG A 353 -5.63 -9.46 -9.45
N ALA A 354 -5.67 -10.27 -10.49
CA ALA A 354 -4.91 -9.96 -11.69
C ALA A 354 -5.65 -10.36 -12.98
N TYR A 355 -5.20 -9.75 -14.07
CA TYR A 355 -5.52 -10.10 -15.44
C TYR A 355 -4.31 -10.76 -16.08
N ILE A 356 -4.47 -11.93 -16.66
CA ILE A 356 -3.42 -12.65 -17.39
C ILE A 356 -3.58 -12.39 -18.88
N MET A 357 -2.61 -11.66 -19.44
CA MET A 357 -2.56 -11.36 -20.87
C MET A 357 -1.71 -12.37 -21.64
N PHE A 358 -2.20 -12.76 -22.78
CA PHE A 358 -1.47 -13.59 -23.75
C PHE A 358 -1.91 -13.23 -25.16
N ASP A 359 -0.96 -13.08 -26.10
CA ASP A 359 -1.22 -12.71 -27.51
C ASP A 359 -2.15 -11.51 -27.66
N GLY A 360 -1.90 -10.46 -26.89
CA GLY A 360 -2.64 -9.20 -26.97
C GLY A 360 -4.01 -9.20 -26.29
N ALA A 361 -4.46 -10.30 -25.70
CA ALA A 361 -5.78 -10.42 -25.09
C ALA A 361 -5.70 -10.86 -23.63
N VAL A 362 -6.66 -10.44 -22.81
CA VAL A 362 -6.87 -11.01 -21.47
C VAL A 362 -7.47 -12.40 -21.64
N LYS A 363 -6.84 -13.41 -21.09
CA LYS A 363 -7.28 -14.82 -21.17
C LYS A 363 -7.98 -15.29 -19.91
N VAL A 364 -7.46 -14.88 -18.75
CA VAL A 364 -8.01 -15.23 -17.44
C VAL A 364 -7.91 -14.01 -16.53
N SER A 365 -8.86 -13.84 -15.64
CA SER A 365 -8.81 -12.84 -14.57
C SER A 365 -9.48 -13.39 -13.33
N GLY A 366 -8.99 -13.00 -12.17
CA GLY A 366 -9.52 -13.45 -10.89
C GLY A 366 -8.63 -13.02 -9.73
N THR A 367 -9.00 -13.42 -8.53
CA THR A 367 -8.16 -13.29 -7.34
C THR A 367 -6.88 -14.11 -7.48
N VAL A 368 -5.87 -13.80 -6.67
CA VAL A 368 -4.60 -14.54 -6.72
C VAL A 368 -4.82 -16.03 -6.49
N GLU A 369 -5.70 -16.39 -5.56
CA GLU A 369 -6.05 -17.79 -5.29
C GLU A 369 -6.67 -18.48 -6.51
N GLU A 370 -7.69 -17.88 -7.12
CA GLU A 370 -8.33 -18.41 -8.33
C GLU A 370 -7.32 -18.66 -9.46
N LEU A 371 -6.40 -17.71 -9.68
CA LEU A 371 -5.37 -17.81 -10.72
C LEU A 371 -4.34 -18.90 -10.43
N VAL A 372 -3.95 -19.10 -9.18
CA VAL A 372 -3.00 -20.14 -8.75
C VAL A 372 -3.57 -21.54 -8.95
N PHE A 373 -4.89 -21.71 -8.78
CA PHE A 373 -5.56 -23.00 -8.97
C PHE A 373 -6.09 -23.19 -10.40
N ASP A 374 -6.04 -22.18 -11.26
CA ASP A 374 -6.38 -22.31 -12.68
C ASP A 374 -5.32 -23.09 -13.46
N ASP A 375 -5.73 -24.21 -14.07
CA ASP A 375 -4.84 -25.08 -14.80
C ASP A 375 -4.28 -24.46 -16.09
N THR A 376 -5.01 -23.54 -16.72
CA THR A 376 -4.58 -22.82 -17.90
C THR A 376 -3.46 -21.84 -17.54
N VAL A 377 -3.66 -21.06 -16.51
CA VAL A 377 -2.63 -20.13 -15.99
C VAL A 377 -1.39 -20.88 -15.56
N SER A 378 -1.56 -21.97 -14.83
CA SER A 378 -0.46 -22.85 -14.37
C SER A 378 0.39 -23.38 -15.51
N LYS A 379 -0.25 -23.85 -16.60
CA LYS A 379 0.45 -24.44 -17.76
C LYS A 379 1.10 -23.41 -18.68
N VAL A 380 0.40 -22.27 -18.89
CA VAL A 380 0.80 -21.31 -19.93
C VAL A 380 1.70 -20.21 -19.38
N TYR A 381 1.60 -19.87 -18.09
CA TYR A 381 2.26 -18.70 -17.55
C TYR A 381 3.13 -18.97 -16.31
N PHE A 382 2.59 -19.57 -15.24
CA PHE A 382 3.38 -19.80 -14.02
C PHE A 382 4.43 -20.90 -14.17
N GLY A 383 4.11 -21.94 -14.92
CA GLY A 383 4.91 -23.16 -15.00
C GLY A 383 4.79 -24.03 -13.73
N PRO A 384 5.27 -25.29 -13.80
CA PRO A 384 5.02 -26.28 -12.75
C PRO A 384 5.67 -25.91 -11.41
N THR A 385 6.87 -25.36 -11.41
CA THR A 385 7.63 -25.08 -10.19
C THR A 385 7.01 -23.93 -9.37
N LEU A 386 6.68 -22.81 -10.03
CA LEU A 386 6.05 -21.66 -9.35
C LEU A 386 4.65 -22.04 -8.88
N THR A 387 3.86 -22.73 -9.71
CA THR A 387 2.52 -23.20 -9.35
C THR A 387 2.55 -24.09 -8.11
N ALA A 388 3.48 -25.02 -8.01
CA ALA A 388 3.60 -25.91 -6.85
C ALA A 388 3.87 -25.11 -5.57
N ARG A 389 4.83 -24.16 -5.60
CA ARG A 389 5.15 -23.30 -4.44
C ARG A 389 3.98 -22.41 -4.03
N LEU A 390 3.30 -21.79 -4.98
CA LEU A 390 2.15 -20.93 -4.70
C LEU A 390 0.99 -21.75 -4.10
N ARG A 391 0.68 -22.92 -4.67
CA ARG A 391 -0.36 -23.82 -4.14
C ARG A 391 -0.04 -24.32 -2.75
N GLU A 392 1.22 -24.61 -2.45
CA GLU A 392 1.67 -25.02 -1.11
C GLU A 392 1.47 -23.89 -0.10
N ARG A 393 1.90 -22.66 -0.46
CA ARG A 393 1.71 -21.46 0.37
C ARG A 393 0.24 -21.23 0.69
N PHE A 394 -0.65 -21.24 -0.30
CA PHE A 394 -2.09 -21.05 -0.08
C PHE A 394 -2.73 -22.18 0.75
N ARG A 395 -2.27 -23.42 0.60
CA ARG A 395 -2.72 -24.52 1.46
C ARG A 395 -2.26 -24.39 2.90
N ALA A 396 -1.03 -23.90 3.12
CA ALA A 396 -0.52 -23.66 4.47
C ALA A 396 -1.29 -22.51 5.17
N GLU A 397 -1.61 -21.45 4.45
CA GLU A 397 -2.38 -20.32 4.95
C GLU A 397 -3.85 -20.68 5.27
N HIS A 398 -4.46 -21.61 4.52
CA HIS A 398 -5.87 -22.03 4.70
C HIS A 398 -6.04 -23.39 5.36
N GLY A 399 -5.00 -24.22 5.47
CA GLY A 399 -5.03 -25.58 6.02
C GLY A 399 -4.81 -25.67 7.53
N GLY A 400 -4.54 -24.57 8.23
CA GLY A 400 -4.37 -24.53 9.69
C GLY A 400 -5.66 -24.60 10.52
N GLY A 401 -6.82 -24.79 9.88
CA GLY A 401 -8.13 -24.66 10.52
C GLY A 401 -8.93 -25.95 10.79
N HIS A 402 -8.39 -27.16 10.51
CA HIS A 402 -9.12 -28.40 10.79
C HIS A 402 -8.17 -29.52 11.23
N SER A 403 -7.83 -29.55 12.50
CA SER A 403 -7.42 -30.77 13.21
C SER A 403 -7.60 -30.58 14.71
N GLY A 404 -8.61 -31.16 15.29
CA GLY A 404 -8.73 -31.37 16.72
C GLY A 404 -10.00 -30.81 17.31
#